data_40f877bad1708ae65b24087bf3833d97
#
_entry.id   40f877bad1708ae65b24087bf3833d97
#
_cell.length_a   1.000
_cell.length_b   1.000
_cell.length_c   1.000
_cell.angle_alpha   90.00
_cell.angle_beta   90.00
_cell.angle_gamma   90.00
#
_symmetry.space_group_name_H-M   'P 1'
#
loop_
_entity.id
_entity.type
_entity.pdbx_description
1 polymer ?
#
loop_
_entity_poly.entity_id
_entity_poly.type
_entity_poly.pdbx_seq_one_letter_code
_entity_poly.pdbx_strand_id
1 'polypeptide(L)'
;MKTDIAYLEFKNFDEIYRWFLDNANKEKELFVKISRQKPEKCIDILSYYDAVNAALCFGWIDSTLRNIDGVLIQRFSPRKKNSHWTKTNIFMQQMQQIFTNYIFNFILFA
;
A
#
# COMPACT_ATOMS: atom_id res chain seq x y z
N MET A 1 -2.98 -25.22 -13.58
CA MET A 1 -2.84 -25.34 -12.13
C MET A 1 -3.10 -23.98 -11.50
N LYS A 2 -4.09 -23.93 -10.64
CA LYS A 2 -4.43 -22.67 -9.98
C LYS A 2 -3.41 -22.33 -8.93
N THR A 3 -2.86 -21.14 -9.00
CA THR A 3 -2.01 -20.62 -7.94
C THR A 3 -2.92 -20.04 -6.88
N ASP A 4 -3.09 -20.74 -5.78
CA ASP A 4 -3.93 -20.24 -4.69
C ASP A 4 -3.14 -19.24 -3.87
N ILE A 5 -3.19 -17.98 -4.28
CA ILE A 5 -2.62 -16.89 -3.50
C ILE A 5 -3.75 -16.25 -2.71
N ALA A 6 -3.63 -16.33 -1.40
CA ALA A 6 -4.55 -15.62 -0.52
C ALA A 6 -4.24 -14.14 -0.62
N TYR A 7 -5.25 -13.32 -0.91
CA TYR A 7 -5.08 -11.88 -1.01
C TYR A 7 -6.22 -11.18 -0.27
N LEU A 8 -5.94 -9.94 0.12
CA LEU A 8 -6.91 -9.10 0.80
C LEU A 8 -7.50 -8.10 -0.19
N GLU A 9 -8.69 -7.63 0.12
CA GLU A 9 -9.37 -6.61 -0.66
C GLU A 9 -9.67 -5.43 0.25
N PHE A 10 -9.25 -4.25 -0.18
CA PHE A 10 -9.53 -3.00 0.50
C PHE A 10 -10.26 -2.08 -0.46
N LYS A 11 -11.14 -1.25 0.07
CA LYS A 11 -11.93 -0.33 -0.75
C LYS A 11 -11.22 0.98 -1.03
N ASN A 12 -10.32 1.39 -0.14
CA ASN A 12 -9.71 2.71 -0.24
C ASN A 12 -8.41 2.76 0.57
N PHE A 13 -7.76 3.93 0.51
CA PHE A 13 -6.52 4.19 1.21
C PHE A 13 -6.66 3.96 2.72
N ASP A 14 -7.74 4.42 3.31
CA ASP A 14 -7.92 4.33 4.76
C ASP A 14 -7.91 2.88 5.24
N GLU A 15 -8.55 1.98 4.51
CA GLU A 15 -8.62 0.58 4.89
C GLU A 15 -7.24 -0.08 4.85
N ILE A 16 -6.48 0.11 3.78
CA ILE A 16 -5.13 -0.48 3.69
C ILE A 16 -4.18 0.18 4.69
N TYR A 17 -4.32 1.47 4.92
CA TYR A 17 -3.52 2.18 5.90
C TYR A 17 -3.72 1.59 7.30
N ARG A 18 -4.96 1.31 7.66
CA ARG A 18 -5.27 0.68 8.95
C ARG A 18 -4.68 -0.72 9.07
N TRP A 19 -4.68 -1.47 7.96
CA TRP A 19 -4.03 -2.77 7.96
C TRP A 19 -2.55 -2.63 8.29
N PHE A 20 -1.86 -1.68 7.69
CA PHE A 20 -0.45 -1.44 7.98
C PHE A 20 -0.22 -1.02 9.42
N LEU A 21 -1.10 -0.18 9.96
CA LEU A 21 -0.99 0.22 11.37
C LEU A 21 -0.98 -0.99 12.31
N ASP A 22 -1.82 -1.97 12.01
CA ASP A 22 -1.96 -3.15 12.87
C ASP A 22 -0.93 -4.24 12.57
N ASN A 23 -0.42 -4.30 11.34
CA ASN A 23 0.32 -5.48 10.90
C ASN A 23 1.73 -5.21 10.37
N ALA A 24 2.11 -3.97 10.13
CA ALA A 24 3.40 -3.66 9.49
C ALA A 24 4.59 -4.19 10.29
N ASN A 25 4.48 -4.29 11.60
CA ASN A 25 5.54 -4.80 12.45
C ASN A 25 5.50 -6.31 12.64
N LYS A 26 4.41 -6.95 12.23
CA LYS A 26 4.18 -8.38 12.45
C LYS A 26 4.33 -9.18 11.17
N GLU A 27 3.82 -8.65 10.07
CA GLU A 27 3.76 -9.35 8.81
C GLU A 27 4.97 -9.02 7.94
N LYS A 28 5.30 -9.93 7.03
CA LYS A 28 6.45 -9.76 6.13
C LYS A 28 6.02 -9.64 4.69
N GLU A 29 4.74 -9.80 4.41
CA GLU A 29 4.22 -9.63 3.06
C GLU A 29 2.73 -9.37 3.11
N LEU A 30 2.24 -8.72 2.06
CA LEU A 30 0.83 -8.44 1.87
C LEU A 30 0.51 -8.62 0.40
N PHE A 31 -0.49 -9.45 0.11
CA PHE A 31 -1.05 -9.57 -1.23
C PHE A 31 -2.40 -8.86 -1.23
N VAL A 32 -2.59 -7.94 -2.16
CA VAL A 32 -3.80 -7.13 -2.17
C VAL A 32 -4.29 -6.92 -3.60
N LYS A 33 -5.62 -7.02 -3.75
CA LYS A 33 -6.26 -6.72 -5.03
C LYS A 33 -6.22 -5.22 -5.28
N ILE A 34 -5.83 -4.84 -6.49
CA ILE A 34 -5.71 -3.44 -6.88
C ILE A 34 -6.33 -3.17 -8.23
N SER A 35 -6.56 -1.88 -8.50
CA SER A 35 -6.91 -1.38 -9.83
C SER A 35 -5.82 -0.43 -10.30
N ARG A 36 -5.53 -0.46 -11.61
CA ARG A 36 -4.57 0.47 -12.21
C ARG A 36 -5.21 1.79 -12.64
N GLN A 37 -6.50 1.92 -12.48
CA GLN A 37 -7.19 3.17 -12.78
C GLN A 37 -6.79 4.26 -11.78
N LYS A 38 -6.99 5.51 -12.18
CA LYS A 38 -6.74 6.64 -11.29
C LYS A 38 -7.61 6.54 -10.05
N PRO A 39 -7.13 7.00 -8.89
CA PRO A 39 -7.90 6.89 -7.64
C PRO A 39 -9.32 7.44 -7.74
N GLU A 40 -9.51 8.56 -8.45
CA GLU A 40 -10.84 9.16 -8.59
C GLU A 40 -11.81 8.33 -9.41
N LYS A 41 -11.30 7.34 -10.15
CA LYS A 41 -12.14 6.42 -10.93
C LYS A 41 -12.35 5.09 -10.23
N CYS A 42 -11.74 4.87 -9.09
CA CYS A 42 -11.87 3.62 -8.35
C CYS A 42 -13.02 3.73 -7.36
N ILE A 43 -14.04 2.88 -7.56
CA ILE A 43 -15.18 2.78 -6.66
C ILE A 43 -15.13 1.41 -6.01
N ASP A 44 -15.02 1.41 -4.68
CA ASP A 44 -14.97 0.17 -3.87
C ASP A 44 -13.84 -0.78 -4.26
N ILE A 45 -12.80 -0.26 -4.92
CA ILE A 45 -11.61 -1.02 -5.22
C ILE A 45 -10.40 -0.11 -5.00
N LEU A 46 -9.37 -0.66 -4.35
CA LEU A 46 -8.17 0.09 -4.03
C LEU A 46 -7.35 0.37 -5.29
N SER A 47 -6.98 1.63 -5.51
CA SER A 47 -6.09 1.96 -6.62
C SER A 47 -4.65 1.56 -6.29
N TYR A 48 -3.86 1.24 -7.33
CA TYR A 48 -2.44 0.99 -7.18
C TYR A 48 -1.73 2.15 -6.48
N TYR A 49 -2.09 3.38 -6.85
CA TYR A 49 -1.46 4.58 -6.29
C TYR A 49 -1.70 4.69 -4.78
N ASP A 50 -2.93 4.46 -4.35
CA ASP A 50 -3.25 4.50 -2.92
C ASP A 50 -2.55 3.38 -2.16
N ALA A 51 -2.45 2.20 -2.75
CA ALA A 51 -1.77 1.07 -2.13
C ALA A 51 -0.28 1.37 -1.92
N VAL A 52 0.39 1.88 -2.96
CA VAL A 52 1.81 2.22 -2.88
C VAL A 52 2.05 3.33 -1.85
N ASN A 53 1.22 4.36 -1.87
CA ASN A 53 1.36 5.46 -0.93
C ASN A 53 1.21 5.00 0.51
N ALA A 54 0.23 4.15 0.79
CA ALA A 54 0.06 3.61 2.13
C ALA A 54 1.26 2.76 2.55
N ALA A 55 1.75 1.91 1.65
CA ALA A 55 2.90 1.05 1.94
C ALA A 55 4.15 1.88 2.24
N LEU A 56 4.39 2.94 1.48
CA LEU A 56 5.56 3.80 1.69
C LEU A 56 5.55 4.46 3.05
N CYS A 57 4.38 4.76 3.61
CA CYS A 57 4.27 5.34 4.95
C CYS A 57 4.88 4.43 6.03
N PHE A 58 4.96 3.13 5.76
CA PHE A 58 5.46 2.15 6.72
C PHE A 58 6.78 1.51 6.29
N GLY A 59 7.41 2.07 5.25
CA GLY A 59 8.68 1.53 4.76
C GLY A 59 8.53 0.24 3.96
N TRP A 60 7.35 0.00 3.43
CA TRP A 60 7.09 -1.15 2.56
C TRP A 60 7.13 -0.72 1.11
N ILE A 61 7.51 -1.64 0.23
CA ILE A 61 7.58 -1.40 -1.20
C ILE A 61 6.79 -2.46 -1.95
N ASP A 62 6.33 -2.08 -3.14
CA ASP A 62 5.70 -3.04 -4.05
C ASP A 62 6.78 -3.94 -4.64
N SER A 63 6.44 -5.20 -4.86
CA SER A 63 7.34 -6.17 -5.46
C SER A 63 6.70 -6.80 -6.69
N THR A 64 6.02 -7.93 -6.54
CA THR A 64 5.49 -8.66 -7.67
C THR A 64 4.02 -8.29 -7.93
N LEU A 65 3.71 -8.02 -9.20
CA LEU A 65 2.33 -7.83 -9.65
C LEU A 65 1.92 -9.04 -10.48
N ARG A 66 0.77 -9.62 -10.17
CA ARG A 66 0.24 -10.77 -10.89
C ARG A 66 -1.17 -10.50 -11.38
N ASN A 67 -1.46 -10.99 -12.58
CA ASN A 67 -2.82 -10.99 -13.11
C ASN A 67 -3.32 -12.43 -13.05
N ILE A 68 -4.29 -12.69 -12.18
CA ILE A 68 -4.87 -14.02 -12.03
C ILE A 68 -6.34 -13.92 -12.44
N ASP A 69 -6.64 -14.46 -13.62
CA ASP A 69 -7.99 -14.47 -14.18
C ASP A 69 -8.62 -13.07 -14.24
N GLY A 70 -7.82 -12.07 -14.62
CA GLY A 70 -8.28 -10.69 -14.73
C GLY A 70 -8.21 -9.90 -13.43
N VAL A 71 -7.83 -10.54 -12.34
CA VAL A 71 -7.67 -9.87 -11.04
C VAL A 71 -6.21 -9.50 -10.85
N LEU A 72 -5.95 -8.22 -10.65
CA LEU A 72 -4.59 -7.74 -10.39
C LEU A 72 -4.30 -7.83 -8.90
N ILE A 73 -3.25 -8.55 -8.57
CA ILE A 73 -2.83 -8.77 -7.19
C ILE A 73 -1.40 -8.26 -7.03
N GLN A 74 -1.23 -7.26 -6.18
CA GLN A 74 0.06 -6.66 -5.90
C GLN A 74 0.61 -7.20 -4.59
N ARG A 75 1.87 -7.62 -4.62
CA ARG A 75 2.59 -7.99 -3.41
C ARG A 75 3.36 -6.79 -2.88
N PHE A 76 3.26 -6.58 -1.58
CA PHE A 76 4.08 -5.60 -0.85
C PHE A 76 4.89 -6.33 0.21
N SER A 77 6.06 -5.79 0.51
CA SER A 77 6.92 -6.33 1.57
C SER A 77 7.75 -5.22 2.16
N PRO A 78 8.23 -5.40 3.42
CA PRO A 78 9.11 -4.40 4.02
C PRO A 78 10.36 -4.22 3.17
N ARG A 79 10.83 -2.99 3.07
CA ARG A 79 12.07 -2.71 2.39
C ARG A 79 13.21 -3.43 3.10
N LYS A 80 14.07 -4.10 2.33
CA LYS A 80 15.24 -4.76 2.89
C LYS A 80 16.21 -3.72 3.44
N LYS A 81 16.85 -4.04 4.57
CA LYS A 81 17.73 -3.13 5.29
C LYS A 81 18.84 -2.54 4.42
N ASN A 82 19.33 -3.29 3.43
CA ASN A 82 20.42 -2.86 2.54
C ASN A 82 19.95 -2.53 1.13
N SER A 83 18.65 -2.35 0.93
CA SER A 83 18.13 -1.97 -0.37
C SER A 83 18.40 -0.50 -0.65
N HIS A 84 18.71 -0.20 -1.90
CA HIS A 84 18.86 1.18 -2.34
C HIS A 84 17.51 1.74 -2.73
N TRP A 85 17.05 2.72 -1.99
CA TRP A 85 15.93 3.52 -2.40
C TRP A 85 16.42 4.61 -3.33
N THR A 86 15.68 4.88 -4.39
CA THR A 86 15.95 6.05 -5.22
C THR A 86 15.63 7.30 -4.42
N LYS A 87 16.23 8.44 -4.83
CA LYS A 87 15.92 9.72 -4.20
C LYS A 87 14.43 10.03 -4.25
N THR A 88 13.79 9.66 -5.36
CA THR A 88 12.35 9.85 -5.52
C THR A 88 11.55 9.04 -4.50
N ASN A 89 11.92 7.78 -4.29
CA ASN A 89 11.22 6.92 -3.32
C ASN A 89 11.35 7.46 -1.91
N ILE A 90 12.56 7.91 -1.53
CA ILE A 90 12.79 8.49 -0.21
C ILE A 90 11.95 9.75 -0.02
N PHE A 91 11.96 10.62 -1.03
CA PHE A 91 11.17 11.85 -0.99
C PHE A 91 9.68 11.55 -0.85
N MET A 92 9.16 10.62 -1.64
CA MET A 92 7.75 10.24 -1.59
C MET A 92 7.37 9.69 -0.23
N GLN A 93 8.21 8.83 0.36
CA GLN A 93 7.95 8.32 1.69
C GLN A 93 7.89 9.43 2.73
N GLN A 94 8.85 10.34 2.70
CA GLN A 94 8.90 11.45 3.65
C GLN A 94 7.67 12.35 3.53
N MET A 95 7.28 12.66 2.30
CA MET A 95 6.11 13.51 2.07
C MET A 95 4.83 12.83 2.53
N GLN A 96 4.69 11.54 2.29
CA GLN A 96 3.52 10.79 2.75
C GLN A 96 3.45 10.73 4.27
N GLN A 97 4.58 10.55 4.94
CA GLN A 97 4.63 10.54 6.40
C GLN A 97 4.20 11.89 6.97
N ILE A 98 4.71 12.96 6.41
CA ILE A 98 4.36 14.32 6.85
C ILE A 98 2.86 14.55 6.66
N PHE A 99 2.36 14.22 5.48
CA PHE A 99 0.94 14.39 5.16
C PHE A 99 0.06 13.57 6.10
N THR A 100 0.42 12.32 6.33
CA THR A 100 -0.33 11.43 7.21
C THR A 100 -0.37 11.96 8.63
N ASN A 101 0.77 12.44 9.14
CA ASN A 101 0.84 13.00 10.49
C ASN A 101 -0.01 14.27 10.60
N TYR A 102 0.01 15.10 9.57
CA TYR A 102 -0.81 16.30 9.54
C TYR A 102 -2.30 15.99 9.60
N ILE A 103 -2.75 15.05 8.78
CA ILE A 103 -4.15 14.63 8.75
C ILE A 103 -4.55 14.02 10.10
N PHE A 104 -3.70 13.18 10.66
CA PHE A 104 -3.96 12.53 11.94
C PHE A 104 -4.13 13.56 13.05
N ASN A 105 -3.23 14.54 13.12
CA ASN A 105 -3.33 15.62 14.11
C ASN A 105 -4.59 16.45 13.92
N PHE A 106 -4.94 16.74 12.67
CA PHE A 106 -6.16 17.49 12.37
C PHE A 106 -7.40 16.76 12.89
N ILE A 107 -7.47 15.45 12.66
CA ILE A 107 -8.60 14.64 13.13
C ILE A 107 -8.67 14.63 14.66
N LEU A 108 -7.51 14.53 15.34
CA LEU A 108 -7.47 14.49 16.81
C LEU A 108 -7.91 15.80 17.44
N PHE A 109 -7.65 16.93 16.79
CA PHE A 109 -7.93 18.24 17.37
C PHE A 109 -9.12 18.94 16.74
N ALA A 110 -9.80 18.28 15.82
CA ALA A 110 -11.03 18.79 15.22
C ALA A 110 -12.29 18.38 16.06
#